data_6ab075d06d32b73728f6f8bd49e4165a
#
_entry.id   6ab075d06d32b73728f6f8bd49e4165a
#
_cell.length_a   1.000
_cell.length_b   1.000
_cell.length_c   1.000
_cell.angle_alpha   90.00
_cell.angle_beta   90.00
_cell.angle_gamma   90.00
#
_symmetry.space_group_name_H-M   'P 1'
#
loop_
_entity.id
_entity.type
_entity.pdbx_description
1 polymer ?
#
loop_
_entity_poly.entity_id
_entity_poly.type
_entity_poly.pdbx_seq_one_letter_code
_entity_poly.pdbx_strand_id
1 'polypeptide(L)'
;DSPMSIIGDMLDMEIFEEDQSKTVPFDAFLDGVVVIALDALGQDDHSKNMLVAVMLNMFYENMLRTTKLPFLGQDPQLRAIDSYLLVDEADNIMRYEFDVLRKLLLQGREFGTGVILASQYLRHFKAGGTDYREPLLTWFVHKVPNVTATELSALGLSASASEMAERVKALGNHQCLYKSFDSPGEFIRGYPFYELMRARGEQ
;
A
#
# COMPACT_ATOMS: atom_id res chain seq x y z
N ASP A 1 8.50 26.18 -8.37
CA ASP A 1 9.42 25.61 -9.36
C ASP A 1 8.67 25.42 -10.68
N SER A 2 9.36 25.68 -11.81
CA SER A 2 8.73 25.47 -13.11
C SER A 2 8.71 23.95 -13.45
N PRO A 3 7.73 23.47 -14.25
CA PRO A 3 7.75 22.06 -14.68
C PRO A 3 9.06 21.64 -15.35
N MET A 4 9.72 22.55 -16.04
CA MET A 4 11.01 22.29 -16.68
C MET A 4 12.17 22.10 -15.69
N SER A 5 12.12 22.80 -14.54
CA SER A 5 13.09 22.58 -13.45
C SER A 5 12.94 21.16 -12.90
N ILE A 6 11.71 20.74 -12.60
CA ILE A 6 11.43 19.40 -12.06
C ILE A 6 11.85 18.31 -13.05
N ILE A 7 11.59 18.49 -14.33
CA ILE A 7 12.05 17.53 -15.37
C ILE A 7 13.58 17.49 -15.42
N GLY A 8 14.26 18.65 -15.32
CA GLY A 8 15.71 18.71 -15.24
C GLY A 8 16.26 17.92 -14.07
N ASP A 9 15.72 18.16 -12.87
CA ASP A 9 16.09 17.45 -11.65
C ASP A 9 15.87 15.92 -11.78
N MET A 10 14.80 15.49 -12.45
CA MET A 10 14.54 14.07 -12.70
C MET A 10 15.55 13.46 -13.68
N LEU A 11 15.99 14.20 -14.71
CA LEU A 11 17.02 13.75 -15.63
C LEU A 11 18.38 13.62 -14.93
N ASP A 12 18.70 14.55 -14.03
CA ASP A 12 19.92 14.52 -13.22
C ASP A 12 19.99 13.33 -12.24
N MET A 13 18.86 12.68 -11.97
CA MET A 13 18.82 11.44 -11.17
C MET A 13 19.37 10.21 -11.92
N GLU A 14 19.62 10.32 -13.21
CA GLU A 14 20.15 9.22 -14.07
C GLU A 14 19.34 7.91 -14.01
N ILE A 15 18.03 8.01 -13.73
CA ILE A 15 17.12 6.85 -13.63
C ILE A 15 16.43 6.52 -14.96
N PHE A 16 16.55 7.38 -15.95
CA PHE A 16 15.96 7.20 -17.26
C PHE A 16 17.03 6.77 -18.29
N GLU A 17 16.75 5.72 -19.04
CA GLU A 17 17.63 5.25 -20.11
C GLU A 17 17.37 6.08 -21.38
N GLU A 18 18.44 6.69 -21.93
CA GLU A 18 18.37 7.49 -23.15
C GLU A 18 18.31 6.62 -24.41
N ASP A 19 18.93 5.44 -24.36
CA ASP A 19 18.97 4.51 -25.47
C ASP A 19 17.70 3.67 -25.52
N GLN A 20 16.80 3.99 -26.45
CA GLN A 20 15.54 3.26 -26.62
C GLN A 20 15.71 1.76 -26.85
N SER A 21 16.86 1.31 -27.35
CA SER A 21 17.12 -0.12 -27.55
C SER A 21 17.32 -0.89 -26.24
N LYS A 22 17.62 -0.19 -25.17
CA LYS A 22 17.80 -0.75 -23.82
C LYS A 22 16.56 -0.59 -22.94
N THR A 23 15.55 0.17 -23.38
CA THR A 23 14.31 0.29 -22.62
C THR A 23 13.53 -1.02 -22.67
N VAL A 24 12.92 -1.37 -21.55
CA VAL A 24 12.05 -2.55 -21.45
C VAL A 24 10.58 -2.11 -21.30
N PRO A 25 9.62 -2.89 -21.84
CA PRO A 25 8.21 -2.65 -21.57
C PRO A 25 7.92 -2.66 -20.06
N PHE A 26 6.97 -1.85 -19.63
CA PHE A 26 6.70 -1.69 -18.19
C PHE A 26 6.19 -2.98 -17.52
N ASP A 27 5.46 -3.82 -18.23
CA ASP A 27 5.05 -5.14 -17.78
C ASP A 27 6.25 -6.07 -17.53
N ALA A 28 7.25 -6.05 -18.42
CA ALA A 28 8.50 -6.78 -18.23
C ALA A 28 9.33 -6.24 -17.05
N PHE A 29 9.29 -4.92 -16.82
CA PHE A 29 9.92 -4.30 -15.64
C PHE A 29 9.26 -4.77 -14.34
N LEU A 30 7.95 -5.05 -14.33
CA LEU A 30 7.20 -5.49 -13.15
C LEU A 30 7.31 -7.00 -12.88
N ASP A 31 8.04 -7.76 -13.69
CA ASP A 31 8.18 -9.20 -13.48
C ASP A 31 8.98 -9.50 -12.20
N GLY A 32 8.42 -10.31 -11.32
CA GLY A 32 9.01 -10.68 -10.04
C GLY A 32 8.78 -9.64 -8.93
N VAL A 33 9.84 -9.29 -8.20
CA VAL A 33 9.81 -8.33 -7.09
C VAL A 33 10.64 -7.11 -7.45
N VAL A 34 10.00 -5.98 -7.60
CA VAL A 34 10.65 -4.70 -7.89
C VAL A 34 10.58 -3.80 -6.67
N VAL A 35 11.72 -3.26 -6.25
CA VAL A 35 11.82 -2.32 -5.13
C VAL A 35 12.29 -0.97 -5.66
N ILE A 36 11.50 0.07 -5.45
CA ILE A 36 11.86 1.45 -5.80
C ILE A 36 12.29 2.15 -4.50
N ALA A 37 13.60 2.33 -4.34
CA ALA A 37 14.20 2.96 -3.17
C ALA A 37 14.18 4.49 -3.32
N LEU A 38 13.11 5.14 -2.87
CA LEU A 38 12.94 6.60 -3.01
C LEU A 38 13.93 7.42 -2.17
N ASP A 39 14.47 6.86 -1.11
CA ASP A 39 15.49 7.49 -0.28
C ASP A 39 16.84 7.67 -1.02
N ALA A 40 17.13 6.79 -1.96
CA ALA A 40 18.32 6.87 -2.80
C ALA A 40 18.30 8.07 -3.80
N LEU A 41 17.13 8.67 -4.02
CA LEU A 41 16.94 9.77 -5.00
C LEU A 41 17.23 11.17 -4.44
N GLY A 42 17.99 11.26 -3.35
CA GLY A 42 18.36 12.54 -2.75
C GLY A 42 17.29 13.14 -1.84
N GLN A 43 17.36 14.46 -1.60
CA GLN A 43 16.50 15.16 -0.62
C GLN A 43 15.35 15.95 -1.25
N ASP A 44 15.28 16.04 -2.59
CA ASP A 44 14.23 16.81 -3.25
C ASP A 44 12.89 16.05 -3.28
N ASP A 45 11.95 16.52 -2.45
CA ASP A 45 10.62 15.93 -2.37
C ASP A 45 9.79 16.13 -3.64
N HIS A 46 10.04 17.19 -4.43
CA HIS A 46 9.24 17.46 -5.64
C HIS A 46 9.54 16.43 -6.73
N SER A 47 10.80 16.18 -7.00
CA SER A 47 11.22 15.19 -7.98
C SER A 47 10.83 13.76 -7.58
N LYS A 48 10.97 13.42 -6.29
CA LYS A 48 10.48 12.13 -5.77
C LYS A 48 8.98 11.97 -6.00
N ASN A 49 8.19 13.00 -5.69
CA ASN A 49 6.74 12.95 -5.88
C ASN A 49 6.33 12.85 -7.34
N MET A 50 7.07 13.52 -8.23
CA MET A 50 6.84 13.39 -9.66
C MET A 50 7.13 11.97 -10.15
N LEU A 51 8.25 11.38 -9.71
CA LEU A 51 8.56 9.99 -10.03
C LEU A 51 7.47 9.04 -9.51
N VAL A 52 7.03 9.21 -8.25
CA VAL A 52 5.93 8.41 -7.68
C VAL A 52 4.66 8.56 -8.51
N ALA A 53 4.29 9.79 -8.90
CA ALA A 53 3.13 10.02 -9.75
C ALA A 53 3.24 9.31 -11.11
N VAL A 54 4.41 9.38 -11.75
CA VAL A 54 4.67 8.69 -13.02
C VAL A 54 4.56 7.18 -12.84
N MET A 55 5.23 6.60 -11.84
CA MET A 55 5.21 5.16 -11.58
C MET A 55 3.81 4.64 -11.25
N LEU A 56 3.06 5.36 -10.41
CA LEU A 56 1.67 5.01 -10.09
C LEU A 56 0.77 5.04 -11.33
N ASN A 57 0.93 6.05 -12.20
CA ASN A 57 0.17 6.13 -13.44
C ASN A 57 0.55 5.01 -14.42
N MET A 58 1.83 4.71 -14.58
CA MET A 58 2.29 3.60 -15.43
C MET A 58 1.76 2.26 -14.90
N PHE A 59 1.78 2.05 -13.59
CA PHE A 59 1.22 0.85 -12.96
C PHE A 59 -0.29 0.74 -13.19
N TYR A 60 -1.02 1.84 -13.02
CA TYR A 60 -2.46 1.90 -13.27
C TYR A 60 -2.81 1.62 -14.74
N GLU A 61 -2.11 2.24 -15.68
CA GLU A 61 -2.30 2.01 -17.12
C GLU A 61 -1.98 0.56 -17.51
N ASN A 62 -0.92 -0.02 -16.94
CA ASN A 62 -0.60 -1.43 -17.13
C ASN A 62 -1.71 -2.33 -16.59
N MET A 63 -2.19 -2.05 -15.39
CA MET A 63 -3.32 -2.75 -14.80
C MET A 63 -4.56 -2.75 -15.71
N LEU A 64 -4.91 -1.60 -16.29
CA LEU A 64 -6.06 -1.47 -17.19
C LEU A 64 -5.93 -2.30 -18.49
N ARG A 65 -4.71 -2.58 -18.92
CA ARG A 65 -4.43 -3.42 -20.11
C ARG A 65 -4.44 -4.90 -19.79
N THR A 66 -4.34 -5.26 -18.51
CA THR A 66 -4.34 -6.65 -18.06
C THR A 66 -5.71 -7.27 -18.23
N THR A 67 -5.76 -8.53 -18.68
CA THR A 67 -7.00 -9.28 -18.76
C THR A 67 -7.55 -9.51 -17.36
N LYS A 68 -8.82 -9.17 -17.14
CA LYS A 68 -9.48 -9.39 -15.85
C LYS A 68 -9.44 -10.85 -15.45
N LEU A 69 -8.89 -11.15 -14.28
CA LEU A 69 -8.86 -12.50 -13.76
C LEU A 69 -10.27 -13.01 -13.43
N PRO A 70 -10.51 -14.32 -13.56
CA PRO A 70 -11.81 -14.90 -13.23
C PRO A 70 -12.13 -14.79 -11.75
N PHE A 71 -13.40 -14.91 -11.41
CA PHE A 71 -13.82 -15.09 -10.04
C PHE A 71 -13.34 -16.43 -9.48
N LEU A 72 -13.01 -16.46 -8.18
CA LEU A 72 -12.61 -17.67 -7.48
C LEU A 72 -13.82 -18.37 -6.86
N GLY A 73 -13.93 -19.66 -7.10
CA GLY A 73 -14.98 -20.51 -6.53
C GLY A 73 -16.38 -20.07 -6.95
N GLN A 74 -17.31 -20.15 -6.00
CA GLN A 74 -18.72 -19.76 -6.20
C GLN A 74 -19.03 -18.33 -5.75
N ASP A 75 -18.08 -17.67 -5.09
CA ASP A 75 -18.24 -16.30 -4.64
C ASP A 75 -17.81 -15.31 -5.74
N PRO A 76 -18.76 -14.58 -6.37
CA PRO A 76 -18.44 -13.65 -7.44
C PRO A 76 -17.69 -12.40 -6.98
N GLN A 77 -17.47 -12.24 -5.68
CA GLN A 77 -16.70 -11.12 -5.12
C GLN A 77 -15.21 -11.42 -4.99
N LEU A 78 -14.83 -12.70 -5.00
CA LEU A 78 -13.44 -13.12 -4.89
C LEU A 78 -12.82 -13.26 -6.28
N ARG A 79 -11.72 -12.54 -6.49
CA ARG A 79 -10.86 -12.68 -7.68
C ARG A 79 -9.45 -13.08 -7.26
N ALA A 80 -8.75 -13.81 -8.12
CA ALA A 80 -7.33 -14.04 -7.95
C ALA A 80 -6.58 -12.69 -7.94
N ILE A 81 -5.55 -12.58 -7.14
CA ILE A 81 -4.63 -11.44 -7.14
C ILE A 81 -3.29 -11.97 -7.64
N ASP A 82 -2.77 -11.37 -8.69
CA ASP A 82 -1.50 -11.74 -9.33
C ASP A 82 -0.42 -10.69 -9.17
N SER A 83 -0.81 -9.46 -8.80
CA SER A 83 0.13 -8.36 -8.59
C SER A 83 -0.19 -7.59 -7.31
N TYR A 84 0.84 -7.06 -6.66
CA TYR A 84 0.70 -6.22 -5.48
C TYR A 84 1.50 -4.94 -5.62
N LEU A 85 0.87 -3.83 -5.28
CA LEU A 85 1.55 -2.58 -4.96
C LEU A 85 1.68 -2.45 -3.45
N LEU A 86 2.90 -2.50 -2.93
CA LEU A 86 3.17 -2.26 -1.52
C LEU A 86 3.82 -0.89 -1.36
N VAL A 87 3.26 -0.07 -0.48
CA VAL A 87 3.77 1.26 -0.15
C VAL A 87 4.08 1.30 1.34
N ASP A 88 5.36 1.33 1.65
CA ASP A 88 5.81 1.58 3.03
C ASP A 88 5.87 3.08 3.29
N GLU A 89 5.68 3.50 4.54
CA GLU A 89 5.52 4.90 4.93
C GLU A 89 4.52 5.66 4.03
N ALA A 90 3.37 5.03 3.78
CA ALA A 90 2.38 5.48 2.81
C ALA A 90 1.83 6.90 3.07
N ASP A 91 1.94 7.40 4.30
CA ASP A 91 1.60 8.79 4.65
C ASP A 91 2.42 9.81 3.85
N ASN A 92 3.68 9.49 3.50
CA ASN A 92 4.50 10.34 2.66
C ASN A 92 3.95 10.48 1.23
N ILE A 93 3.19 9.51 0.76
CA ILE A 93 2.56 9.50 -0.57
C ILE A 93 1.11 9.99 -0.49
N MET A 94 0.34 9.52 0.49
CA MET A 94 -1.07 9.88 0.66
C MET A 94 -1.29 11.38 0.87
N ARG A 95 -0.37 12.08 1.53
CA ARG A 95 -0.45 13.54 1.76
C ARG A 95 -0.51 14.37 0.46
N TYR A 96 -0.06 13.83 -0.66
CA TYR A 96 -0.12 14.48 -1.97
C TYR A 96 -1.41 14.20 -2.73
N GLU A 97 -2.30 13.37 -2.17
CA GLU A 97 -3.63 13.08 -2.70
C GLU A 97 -3.63 12.66 -4.18
N PHE A 98 -2.70 11.79 -4.57
CA PHE A 98 -2.65 11.27 -5.95
C PHE A 98 -3.95 10.55 -6.32
N ASP A 99 -4.70 11.11 -7.25
CA ASP A 99 -5.95 10.53 -7.78
C ASP A 99 -5.77 9.08 -8.25
N VAL A 100 -4.61 8.79 -8.84
CA VAL A 100 -4.30 7.45 -9.33
C VAL A 100 -4.19 6.42 -8.21
N LEU A 101 -3.66 6.78 -7.03
CA LEU A 101 -3.61 5.88 -5.88
C LEU A 101 -5.03 5.52 -5.42
N ARG A 102 -5.94 6.49 -5.38
CA ARG A 102 -7.35 6.25 -5.06
C ARG A 102 -8.01 5.34 -6.09
N LYS A 103 -7.74 5.54 -7.39
CA LYS A 103 -8.24 4.68 -8.46
C LYS A 103 -7.74 3.25 -8.32
N LEU A 104 -6.46 3.04 -7.99
CA LEU A 104 -5.88 1.72 -7.73
C LEU A 104 -6.58 1.02 -6.57
N LEU A 105 -6.84 1.72 -5.46
CA LEU A 105 -7.56 1.17 -4.31
C LEU A 105 -9.00 0.76 -4.65
N LEU A 106 -9.69 1.55 -5.47
CA LEU A 106 -11.09 1.28 -5.83
C LEU A 106 -11.26 0.20 -6.90
N GLN A 107 -10.34 0.13 -7.86
CA GLN A 107 -10.48 -0.69 -9.07
C GLN A 107 -9.53 -1.89 -9.11
N GLY A 108 -8.42 -1.85 -8.37
CA GLY A 108 -7.36 -2.87 -8.45
C GLY A 108 -7.88 -4.29 -8.31
N ARG A 109 -8.80 -4.53 -7.37
CA ARG A 109 -9.42 -5.85 -7.17
C ARG A 109 -10.06 -6.42 -8.45
N GLU A 110 -10.63 -5.58 -9.30
CA GLU A 110 -11.27 -6.01 -10.53
C GLU A 110 -10.26 -6.56 -11.56
N PHE A 111 -9.03 -6.07 -11.48
CA PHE A 111 -7.94 -6.42 -12.39
C PHE A 111 -6.91 -7.38 -11.76
N GLY A 112 -7.20 -7.93 -10.58
CA GLY A 112 -6.27 -8.82 -9.90
C GLY A 112 -5.10 -8.11 -9.23
N THR A 113 -5.24 -6.80 -8.94
CA THR A 113 -4.21 -6.02 -8.27
C THR A 113 -4.59 -5.76 -6.82
N GLY A 114 -3.73 -6.17 -5.89
CA GLY A 114 -3.80 -5.83 -4.48
C GLY A 114 -2.99 -4.57 -4.16
N VAL A 115 -3.48 -3.76 -3.22
CA VAL A 115 -2.73 -2.59 -2.72
C VAL A 115 -2.56 -2.73 -1.21
N ILE A 116 -1.33 -2.63 -0.74
CA ILE A 116 -0.95 -2.68 0.67
C ILE A 116 -0.31 -1.36 1.04
N LEU A 117 -0.92 -0.65 1.99
CA LEU A 117 -0.39 0.61 2.51
C LEU A 117 0.02 0.42 3.96
N ALA A 118 1.28 0.70 4.28
CA ALA A 118 1.78 0.69 5.66
C ALA A 118 2.04 2.11 6.13
N SER A 119 1.62 2.43 7.36
CA SER A 119 1.86 3.72 8.00
C SER A 119 1.86 3.58 9.52
N GLN A 120 2.51 4.51 10.21
CA GLN A 120 2.69 4.47 11.65
C GLN A 120 1.41 4.80 12.45
N TYR A 121 0.48 5.58 11.89
CA TYR A 121 -0.73 6.02 12.58
C TYR A 121 -1.96 5.93 11.70
N LEU A 122 -3.10 5.53 12.28
CA LEU A 122 -4.38 5.43 11.58
C LEU A 122 -4.87 6.78 11.01
N ARG A 123 -4.57 7.88 11.70
CA ARG A 123 -4.95 9.23 11.23
C ARG A 123 -4.29 9.60 9.90
N HIS A 124 -3.15 9.02 9.55
CA HIS A 124 -2.43 9.28 8.30
C HIS A 124 -3.22 8.83 7.06
N PHE A 125 -4.14 7.89 7.22
CA PHE A 125 -5.02 7.44 6.13
C PHE A 125 -6.12 8.44 5.77
N LYS A 126 -6.17 9.58 6.46
CA LYS A 126 -7.00 10.72 6.06
C LYS A 126 -6.09 11.92 5.78
N ALA A 127 -5.93 12.26 4.52
CA ALA A 127 -5.09 13.35 4.05
C ALA A 127 -5.94 14.34 3.27
N GLY A 128 -5.90 15.63 3.67
CA GLY A 128 -6.65 16.70 3.01
C GLY A 128 -8.14 16.37 2.89
N GLY A 129 -8.63 16.34 1.65
CA GLY A 129 -10.02 15.98 1.30
C GLY A 129 -10.25 14.48 1.09
N THR A 130 -9.19 13.64 1.09
CA THR A 130 -9.27 12.22 0.76
C THR A 130 -9.21 11.34 2.02
N ASP A 131 -10.19 10.45 2.17
CA ASP A 131 -10.18 9.40 3.19
C ASP A 131 -9.83 8.06 2.53
N TYR A 132 -8.57 7.63 2.68
CA TYR A 132 -8.07 6.38 2.13
C TYR A 132 -8.57 5.14 2.88
N ARG A 133 -9.22 5.30 4.04
CA ARG A 133 -9.79 4.18 4.81
C ARG A 133 -11.02 3.57 4.14
N GLU A 134 -11.80 4.38 3.41
CA GLU A 134 -13.03 3.94 2.77
C GLU A 134 -12.86 2.73 1.83
N PRO A 135 -11.87 2.71 0.90
CA PRO A 135 -11.66 1.58 0.02
C PRO A 135 -10.86 0.43 0.64
N LEU A 136 -10.27 0.61 1.82
CA LEU A 136 -9.46 -0.41 2.48
C LEU A 136 -10.33 -1.32 3.36
N LEU A 137 -10.42 -2.58 2.97
CA LEU A 137 -11.30 -3.56 3.62
C LEU A 137 -10.60 -4.41 4.69
N THR A 138 -9.27 -4.51 4.64
CA THR A 138 -8.49 -5.36 5.54
C THR A 138 -7.45 -4.52 6.27
N TRP A 139 -7.39 -4.69 7.60
CA TRP A 139 -6.53 -3.94 8.49
C TRP A 139 -5.73 -4.86 9.40
N PHE A 140 -4.46 -4.59 9.52
CA PHE A 140 -3.57 -5.14 10.53
C PHE A 140 -3.07 -3.99 11.39
N VAL A 141 -3.70 -3.79 12.55
CA VAL A 141 -3.34 -2.69 13.46
C VAL A 141 -2.42 -3.24 14.53
N HIS A 142 -1.12 -2.96 14.38
CA HIS A 142 -0.11 -3.27 15.38
C HIS A 142 -0.20 -2.30 16.56
N LYS A 143 0.74 -2.38 17.50
CA LYS A 143 0.78 -1.48 18.65
C LYS A 143 0.89 -0.01 18.21
N VAL A 144 -0.14 0.76 18.49
CA VAL A 144 -0.18 2.21 18.29
C VAL A 144 -0.44 2.88 19.64
N PRO A 145 0.56 3.54 20.25
CA PRO A 145 0.45 4.06 21.62
C PRO A 145 -0.69 5.05 21.84
N ASN A 146 -1.02 5.84 20.80
CA ASN A 146 -1.98 6.94 20.88
C ASN A 146 -3.26 6.68 20.06
N VAL A 147 -3.58 5.41 19.77
CA VAL A 147 -4.80 5.07 19.05
C VAL A 147 -6.04 5.47 19.89
N THR A 148 -7.04 5.98 19.22
CA THR A 148 -8.29 6.44 19.83
C THR A 148 -9.46 5.53 19.42
N ALA A 149 -10.52 5.50 20.25
CA ALA A 149 -11.77 4.82 19.91
C ALA A 149 -12.38 5.36 18.60
N THR A 150 -12.28 6.67 18.35
CA THR A 150 -12.76 7.30 17.11
C THR A 150 -12.04 6.78 15.88
N GLU A 151 -10.71 6.61 15.95
CA GLU A 151 -9.93 6.05 14.84
C GLU A 151 -10.33 4.60 14.54
N LEU A 152 -10.53 3.77 15.57
CA LEU A 152 -10.99 2.39 15.39
C LEU A 152 -12.45 2.31 14.91
N SER A 153 -13.31 3.22 15.36
CA SER A 153 -14.68 3.31 14.86
C SER A 153 -14.74 3.60 13.36
N ALA A 154 -13.79 4.40 12.86
CA ALA A 154 -13.67 4.67 11.44
C ALA A 154 -13.25 3.44 10.60
N LEU A 155 -12.78 2.37 11.24
CA LEU A 155 -12.53 1.07 10.61
C LEU A 155 -13.74 0.10 10.72
N GLY A 156 -14.87 0.58 11.20
CA GLY A 156 -16.07 -0.24 11.40
C GLY A 156 -16.09 -1.04 12.70
N LEU A 157 -15.32 -0.64 13.72
CA LEU A 157 -15.22 -1.31 15.03
C LEU A 157 -16.03 -0.59 16.14
N SER A 158 -17.09 0.11 15.76
CA SER A 158 -17.81 1.05 16.66
C SER A 158 -18.30 0.44 17.96
N ALA A 159 -18.81 -0.80 17.96
CA ALA A 159 -19.43 -1.43 19.13
C ALA A 159 -18.43 -1.71 20.27
N SER A 160 -17.14 -1.87 19.99
CA SER A 160 -16.10 -2.24 20.95
C SER A 160 -14.87 -1.36 20.87
N ALA A 161 -14.97 -0.21 20.18
CA ALA A 161 -13.83 0.64 19.83
C ALA A 161 -13.00 1.09 21.05
N SER A 162 -13.64 1.42 22.18
CA SER A 162 -12.92 1.86 23.39
C SER A 162 -12.09 0.75 24.02
N GLU A 163 -12.67 -0.45 24.16
CA GLU A 163 -11.97 -1.61 24.69
C GLU A 163 -10.83 -2.03 23.75
N MET A 164 -11.10 -2.08 22.45
CA MET A 164 -10.09 -2.42 21.45
C MET A 164 -8.93 -1.41 21.41
N ALA A 165 -9.20 -0.12 21.60
CA ALA A 165 -8.16 0.89 21.67
C ALA A 165 -7.19 0.64 22.83
N GLU A 166 -7.69 0.32 24.02
CA GLU A 166 -6.84 -0.02 25.16
C GLU A 166 -6.03 -1.30 24.91
N ARG A 167 -6.65 -2.30 24.31
CA ARG A 167 -5.95 -3.54 23.95
C ARG A 167 -4.87 -3.31 22.88
N VAL A 168 -5.13 -2.49 21.85
CA VAL A 168 -4.13 -2.14 20.83
C VAL A 168 -2.93 -1.43 21.44
N LYS A 169 -3.13 -0.51 22.37
CA LYS A 169 -2.04 0.16 23.10
C LYS A 169 -1.17 -0.83 23.90
N ALA A 170 -1.75 -1.92 24.36
CA ALA A 170 -1.09 -2.93 25.18
C ALA A 170 -0.49 -4.11 24.39
N LEU A 171 -0.63 -4.12 23.06
CA LEU A 171 -0.11 -5.21 22.22
C LEU A 171 1.39 -5.42 22.41
N GLY A 172 1.78 -6.67 22.48
CA GLY A 172 3.18 -7.11 22.46
C GLY A 172 3.71 -7.29 21.04
N ASN A 173 4.95 -7.75 20.95
CA ASN A 173 5.59 -8.07 19.67
C ASN A 173 4.80 -9.17 18.94
N HIS A 174 4.73 -9.05 17.62
CA HIS A 174 4.06 -10.01 16.73
C HIS A 174 2.55 -10.15 16.98
N GLN A 175 1.94 -9.21 17.71
CA GLN A 175 0.50 -9.16 17.89
C GLN A 175 -0.09 -8.01 17.10
N CYS A 176 -1.31 -8.21 16.57
CA CYS A 176 -2.08 -7.15 15.94
C CYS A 176 -3.58 -7.39 16.10
N LEU A 177 -4.35 -6.33 15.95
CA LEU A 177 -5.77 -6.41 15.70
C LEU A 177 -5.97 -6.61 14.20
N TYR A 178 -6.52 -7.76 13.83
CA TYR A 178 -6.91 -8.08 12.46
C TYR A 178 -8.39 -7.74 12.27
N LYS A 179 -8.71 -7.00 11.23
CA LYS A 179 -10.06 -6.64 10.82
C LYS A 179 -10.19 -6.86 9.32
N SER A 180 -11.12 -7.68 8.90
CA SER A 180 -11.44 -7.89 7.49
C SER A 180 -12.93 -7.64 7.26
N PHE A 181 -13.21 -6.83 6.24
CA PHE A 181 -14.55 -6.49 5.77
C PHE A 181 -15.55 -6.30 6.93
N ASP A 182 -16.57 -7.17 7.07
CA ASP A 182 -17.62 -7.08 8.11
C ASP A 182 -17.25 -7.80 9.42
N SER A 183 -16.01 -8.31 9.56
CA SER A 183 -15.61 -8.98 10.79
C SER A 183 -15.62 -8.03 11.98
N PRO A 184 -15.93 -8.52 13.19
CA PRO A 184 -15.89 -7.69 14.40
C PRO A 184 -14.47 -7.28 14.81
N GLY A 185 -13.46 -7.79 14.12
CA GLY A 185 -12.06 -7.66 14.48
C GLY A 185 -11.63 -8.68 15.53
N GLU A 186 -10.43 -9.19 15.41
CA GLU A 186 -9.86 -10.17 16.32
C GLU A 186 -8.37 -9.88 16.58
N PHE A 187 -7.90 -10.24 17.77
CA PHE A 187 -6.49 -10.11 18.12
C PHE A 187 -5.78 -11.39 17.76
N ILE A 188 -4.83 -11.28 16.84
CA ILE A 188 -4.04 -12.40 16.37
C ILE A 188 -2.57 -12.23 16.74
N ARG A 189 -1.83 -13.34 16.74
CA ARG A 189 -0.39 -13.37 16.89
C ARG A 189 0.24 -13.96 15.62
N GLY A 190 1.12 -13.19 14.99
CA GLY A 190 1.94 -13.66 13.88
C GLY A 190 3.15 -14.43 14.39
N TYR A 191 3.62 -15.38 13.60
CA TYR A 191 4.91 -16.03 13.83
C TYR A 191 6.01 -15.27 13.09
N PRO A 192 7.14 -14.95 13.74
CA PRO A 192 8.27 -14.36 13.05
C PRO A 192 8.75 -15.25 11.90
N PHE A 193 9.15 -14.65 10.79
CA PHE A 193 9.57 -15.39 9.61
C PHE A 193 10.69 -16.40 9.90
N TYR A 194 11.65 -16.04 10.77
CA TYR A 194 12.73 -16.94 11.17
C TYR A 194 12.25 -18.19 11.93
N GLU A 195 11.13 -18.10 12.67
CA GLU A 195 10.53 -19.28 13.31
C GLU A 195 9.87 -20.19 12.27
N LEU A 196 9.23 -19.60 11.27
CA LEU A 196 8.63 -20.36 10.16
C LEU A 196 9.70 -21.07 9.33
N MET A 197 10.84 -20.44 9.06
CA MET A 197 11.96 -21.03 8.33
C MET A 197 12.58 -22.19 9.13
N ARG A 198 12.79 -22.03 10.43
CA ARG A 198 13.27 -23.13 11.30
C ARG A 198 12.32 -24.30 11.33
N ALA A 199 11.01 -24.05 11.39
CA ALA A 199 10.01 -25.11 11.39
C ALA A 199 9.97 -25.91 10.07
N ARG A 200 10.39 -25.32 8.95
CA ARG A 200 10.50 -25.97 7.64
C ARG A 200 11.84 -26.71 7.42
N GLY A 201 12.79 -26.61 8.35
CA GLY A 201 14.12 -27.22 8.22
C GLY A 201 15.02 -26.54 7.19
N GLU A 202 14.67 -25.35 6.75
CA GLU A 202 15.51 -24.53 5.90
C GLU A 202 16.47 -23.75 6.80
N GLN A 203 17.74 -24.18 6.84
CA GLN A 203 18.83 -23.47 7.51
C GLN A 203 19.51 -22.49 6.56
#